data_2a5d18e765785b8d7cc0828bd4c3f92b
#
_entry.id   2a5d18e765785b8d7cc0828bd4c3f92b
#
_cell.length_a   1.000
_cell.length_b   1.000
_cell.length_c   1.000
_cell.angle_alpha   90.00
_cell.angle_beta   90.00
_cell.angle_gamma   90.00
#
_symmetry.space_group_name_H-M   'P 1'
#
loop_
_entity.id
_entity.type
_entity.pdbx_description
1 polymer ?
#
loop_
_entity_poly.entity_id
_entity_poly.type
_entity_poly.pdbx_seq_one_letter_code
_entity_poly.pdbx_strand_id
1 'polypeptide(L)' 'MKCKRCGAEIIRIGTMGGPVVCWASPITYWRVRGKHARELYTPNGETVHGDMTGDLQKAVGIGYLPHTCHQL' A
#
# COMPACT_ATOMS: atom_id res chain seq x y z
N MET A 1 10.13 -10.29 5.40
CA MET A 1 10.10 -10.02 6.86
C MET A 1 8.70 -10.30 7.38
N LYS A 2 8.59 -10.86 8.55
CA LYS A 2 7.27 -11.16 9.13
C LYS A 2 6.99 -10.25 10.31
N CYS A 3 5.73 -9.82 10.42
CA CYS A 3 5.28 -9.07 11.58
C CYS A 3 5.34 -9.96 12.82
N LYS A 4 6.03 -9.50 13.85
CA LYS A 4 6.19 -10.29 15.07
C LYS A 4 4.89 -10.46 15.84
N ARG A 5 3.88 -9.62 15.57
CA ARG A 5 2.62 -9.66 16.28
C ARG A 5 1.58 -10.56 15.62
N CYS A 6 1.44 -10.45 14.29
CA CYS A 6 0.39 -11.19 13.58
C CYS A 6 0.93 -12.22 12.60
N GLY A 7 2.24 -12.29 12.38
CA GLY A 7 2.86 -13.26 11.47
C GLY A 7 2.70 -12.96 9.99
N ALA A 8 2.10 -11.82 9.63
CA ALA A 8 1.92 -11.45 8.24
C ALA A 8 3.25 -11.11 7.58
N GLU A 9 3.36 -11.41 6.28
CA GLU A 9 4.51 -10.97 5.51
C GLU A 9 4.42 -9.46 5.28
N ILE A 10 5.49 -8.76 5.61
CA ILE A 10 5.57 -7.31 5.49
C ILE A 10 6.88 -6.89 4.87
N ILE A 11 6.91 -5.69 4.32
CA ILE A 11 8.13 -5.06 3.82
C ILE A 11 8.24 -3.66 4.42
N ARG A 12 9.46 -3.14 4.41
CA ARG A 12 9.72 -1.78 4.86
C ARG A 12 10.09 -0.94 3.65
N ILE A 13 9.38 0.16 3.46
CA ILE A 13 9.61 1.07 2.34
C ILE A 13 10.15 2.38 2.91
N GLY A 14 11.32 2.81 2.42
CA GLY A 14 11.89 4.10 2.82
C GLY A 14 11.16 5.24 2.13
N THR A 15 10.65 6.18 2.91
CA THR A 15 10.00 7.39 2.40
C THR A 15 10.70 8.63 2.95
N MET A 16 10.32 9.80 2.44
CA MET A 16 10.89 11.06 2.95
C MET A 16 10.56 11.29 4.42
N GLY A 17 9.44 10.76 4.89
CA GLY A 17 9.06 10.86 6.29
C GLY A 17 9.62 9.76 7.17
N GLY A 18 10.43 8.85 6.61
CA GLY A 18 10.99 7.72 7.32
C GLY A 18 10.47 6.39 6.79
N PRO A 19 10.95 5.27 7.31
CA PRO A 19 10.51 3.95 6.86
C PRO A 19 9.05 3.70 7.25
N VAL A 20 8.29 3.10 6.32
CA VAL A 20 6.91 2.70 6.53
C VAL A 20 6.81 1.21 6.34
N VAL A 21 6.11 0.53 7.26
CA VAL A 21 5.87 -0.90 7.16
C VAL A 21 4.59 -1.13 6.37
N CYS A 22 4.69 -1.95 5.33
CA CYS A 22 3.58 -2.23 4.44
C CYS A 22 3.36 -3.73 4.31
N TRP A 23 2.16 -4.11 3.82
CA TRP A 23 1.92 -5.49 3.41
C TRP A 23 2.87 -5.84 2.28
N ALA A 24 3.42 -7.06 2.30
CA ALA A 24 4.42 -7.47 1.30
C ALA A 24 3.83 -7.71 -0.08
N SER A 25 2.53 -7.92 -0.19
CA SER A 25 1.86 -8.14 -1.47
C SER A 25 1.48 -6.82 -2.10
N PRO A 26 2.05 -6.47 -3.27
CA PRO A 26 1.65 -5.24 -3.95
C PRO A 26 0.27 -5.40 -4.55
N ILE A 27 -0.43 -4.28 -4.69
CA ILE A 27 -1.74 -4.24 -5.30
C ILE A 27 -1.76 -3.22 -6.43
N THR A 28 -2.65 -3.45 -7.39
CA THR A 28 -2.88 -2.51 -8.46
C THR A 28 -3.81 -1.41 -7.95
N TYR A 29 -3.55 -0.17 -8.34
CA TYR A 29 -4.41 0.94 -7.96
C TYR A 29 -4.78 1.79 -9.17
N TRP A 30 -5.88 2.51 -9.04
CA TRP A 30 -6.46 3.34 -10.07
C TRP A 30 -6.57 4.79 -9.60
N ARG A 31 -6.74 5.69 -10.55
CA ARG A 31 -6.97 7.10 -10.22
C ARG A 31 -8.22 7.24 -9.35
N VAL A 32 -8.14 8.10 -8.36
CA VAL A 32 -9.25 8.34 -7.45
C VAL A 32 -10.45 8.92 -8.20
N ARG A 33 -11.61 8.32 -8.02
CA ARG A 33 -12.86 8.80 -8.61
C ARG A 33 -13.94 9.07 -7.57
N GLY A 34 -13.59 9.13 -6.29
CA GLY A 34 -14.59 9.33 -5.27
C GLY A 34 -13.97 9.51 -3.89
N LYS A 35 -14.79 9.26 -2.86
CA LYS A 35 -14.40 9.50 -1.48
C LYS A 35 -13.61 8.34 -0.85
N HIS A 36 -13.31 7.31 -1.61
CA HIS A 36 -12.71 6.09 -1.08
C HIS A 36 -11.24 5.91 -1.44
N ALA A 37 -10.53 7.02 -1.62
CA ALA A 37 -9.11 6.95 -1.90
C ALA A 37 -8.36 6.31 -0.73
N ARG A 38 -7.48 5.36 -1.05
CA ARG A 38 -6.59 4.75 -0.07
C ARG A 38 -5.19 5.27 -0.26
N GLU A 39 -4.49 5.46 0.85
CA GLU A 39 -3.09 5.84 0.82
C GLU A 39 -2.25 4.59 0.56
N LEU A 40 -1.38 4.69 -0.44
CA LEU A 40 -0.51 3.61 -0.88
C LEU A 40 0.91 4.12 -0.98
N TYR A 41 1.87 3.22 -0.88
CA TYR A 41 3.28 3.55 -1.01
C TYR A 41 3.86 2.83 -2.21
N THR A 42 4.53 3.58 -3.10
CA THR A 42 5.19 2.98 -4.25
C THR A 42 6.50 2.31 -3.82
N PRO A 43 7.04 1.38 -4.63
CA PRO A 43 8.36 0.81 -4.33
C PRO A 43 9.47 1.84 -4.21
N ASN A 44 9.30 3.02 -4.81
CA ASN A 44 10.27 4.11 -4.75
C ASN A 44 10.12 4.98 -3.50
N GLY A 45 9.14 4.69 -2.66
CA GLY A 45 8.94 5.45 -1.43
C GLY A 45 8.04 6.67 -1.56
N GLU A 46 7.32 6.80 -2.66
CA GLU A 46 6.36 7.88 -2.85
C GLU A 46 5.01 7.50 -2.25
N THR A 47 4.33 8.48 -1.68
CA THR A 47 2.96 8.31 -1.19
C THR A 47 2.00 8.67 -2.29
N VAL A 48 1.08 7.77 -2.60
CA VAL A 48 0.05 7.99 -3.62
C VAL A 48 -1.32 7.67 -3.05
N HIS A 49 -2.35 8.23 -3.65
CA HIS A 49 -3.73 7.94 -3.28
C HIS A 49 -4.46 7.37 -4.49
N GLY A 50 -5.19 6.29 -4.28
CA GLY A 50 -5.88 5.63 -5.37
C GLY A 50 -7.00 4.74 -4.90
N ASP A 51 -7.81 4.30 -5.85
CA ASP A 51 -8.86 3.32 -5.63
C ASP A 51 -8.29 1.92 -5.87
N MET A 52 -8.90 0.93 -5.22
CA MET A 52 -8.46 -0.45 -5.28
C MET A 52 -9.19 -1.26 -6.35
N THR A 53 -10.14 -0.66 -7.04
CA THR A 53 -10.93 -1.33 -8.08
C THR A 53 -11.13 -0.43 -9.29
N GLY A 54 -11.17 -1.03 -10.45
CA GLY A 54 -11.38 -0.32 -11.70
C GLY A 54 -11.06 -1.19 -12.89
N ASP A 55 -11.07 -0.58 -14.08
CA ASP A 55 -10.72 -1.24 -15.31
C ASP A 55 -9.20 -1.42 -15.40
N LEU A 56 -8.74 -2.66 -15.55
CA LEU A 56 -7.32 -2.97 -15.61
C LEU A 56 -6.56 -2.17 -16.65
N GLN A 57 -7.22 -1.80 -17.75
CA GLN A 57 -6.58 -1.00 -18.80
C GLN A 57 -6.29 0.43 -18.36
N LYS A 58 -6.95 0.89 -17.31
CA LYS A 58 -6.81 2.25 -16.80
C LYS A 58 -6.04 2.31 -15.49
N ALA A 59 -5.43 1.21 -15.08
CA ALA A 59 -4.66 1.17 -13.84
C ALA A 59 -3.47 2.13 -13.93
N VAL A 60 -3.20 2.82 -12.82
CA VAL A 60 -2.07 3.75 -12.75
C VAL A 60 -0.76 2.99 -12.52
N GLY A 61 -0.80 1.98 -11.66
CA GLY A 61 0.40 1.22 -11.33
C GLY A 61 0.17 0.33 -10.12
N ILE A 62 1.26 -0.05 -9.47
CA ILE A 62 1.21 -0.88 -8.27
C ILE A 62 1.68 -0.08 -7.06
N GLY A 63 1.12 -0.43 -5.90
CA GLY A 63 1.51 0.17 -4.64
C GLY A 63 1.34 -0.81 -3.51
N TYR A 64 1.80 -0.42 -2.33
CA TYR A 64 1.74 -1.24 -1.13
C TYR A 64 0.87 -0.56 -0.10
N LEU A 65 -0.05 -1.30 0.50
CA LEU A 65 -0.88 -0.78 1.58
C LEU A 65 -0.08 -0.77 2.89
N PRO A 66 -0.23 0.29 3.70
CA PRO A 66 0.38 0.29 5.03
C PRO A 66 -0.16 -0.88 5.86
N HIS A 67 0.76 -1.55 6.55
CA HIS A 67 0.38 -2.69 7.38
C HIS A 67 -0.25 -2.20 8.68
N THR A 68 -1.44 -2.70 8.96
CA THR A 68 -2.10 -2.48 10.23
C THR A 68 -2.24 -3.82 10.94
N CYS A 69 -1.69 -3.90 12.12
CA CYS A 69 -1.74 -5.13 12.90
C CYS A 69 -2.98 -5.10 13.80
N HIS A 70 -3.94 -5.95 13.49
CA HIS A 70 -5.15 -6.09 14.30
C HIS A 70 -4.94 -7.17 15.34
N GLN A 71 -4.53 -6.77 16.52
CA GLN A 71 -4.47 -7.68 17.65
C GLN A 71 -5.65 -7.43 18.58
N LEU A 72 -6.36 -8.48 18.82
CA LEU A 72 -7.40 -8.50 19.82
C LEU A 72 -6.81 -8.87 21.17
#